data_215e2000db2cb754583c36d9bf392d44
#
_entry.id   215e2000db2cb754583c36d9bf392d44
#
_cell.length_a   1.000
_cell.length_b   1.000
_cell.length_c   1.000
_cell.angle_alpha   90.00
_cell.angle_beta   90.00
_cell.angle_gamma   90.00
#
_symmetry.space_group_name_H-M   'P 1'
#
loop_
_entity.id
_entity.type
_entity.pdbx_description
1 polymer ?
#
loop_
_entity_poly.entity_id
_entity_poly.type
_entity_poly.pdbx_seq_one_letter_code
_entity_poly.pdbx_strand_id
1 'polypeptide(L)'
;MLVTGVDTRITSTKLTFQEGYKEAIKKSPVPIRLISVSLFGFDLGATLARKFLDSLLKDICKKQGDKYTYQGIPVDIVFTGLFDCSRRTSASNNNGVDYFISAFGGPVKGISVLLGDKSIVQDTSLPEAVKKSLHLVAAHETRVWRCLYRTGSNPAHKEELYPGCAEDIGGGLKPDEQKPSAELCRVALHRMYREATMAGVPFPYFQMLDKTDTDVAAYFIVQDNVKNQSVLQWAKAYQSALPLTSVNTANQNRHLDSYIDWLGRQYYQYRTECMKYEKQRGDTLASAGASAGFAGITQEAKNRAGEYASELSVLQQHWGWLDDVKDAAIKMRNSMEQNPADRRREIVPEVYDSALRRAKRFLDYFHAANLGKPQPFPIDTAPPEMYAWFVHDLQTVDKGAGISQDFFVIRSMEMPEA
;
A
#
# COMPACT_ATOMS: atom_id res chain seq x y z
N MET A 1 -23.44 7.62 -6.19
CA MET A 1 -22.93 6.91 -7.38
C MET A 1 -23.29 5.44 -7.21
N LEU A 2 -24.25 4.92 -7.98
CA LEU A 2 -24.63 3.51 -7.95
C LEU A 2 -23.40 2.69 -8.38
N VAL A 3 -22.91 1.85 -7.50
CA VAL A 3 -21.84 0.89 -7.81
C VAL A 3 -22.48 -0.17 -8.72
N THR A 4 -22.27 -0.02 -10.02
CA THR A 4 -22.65 -1.08 -10.96
C THR A 4 -21.89 -2.34 -10.60
N GLY A 5 -22.58 -3.47 -10.44
CA GLY A 5 -22.00 -4.75 -10.03
C GLY A 5 -20.86 -5.19 -10.96
N VAL A 6 -20.02 -6.10 -10.50
CA VAL A 6 -18.90 -6.66 -11.25
C VAL A 6 -19.34 -7.18 -12.62
N ASP A 7 -20.45 -7.92 -12.66
CA ASP A 7 -20.96 -8.52 -13.91
C ASP A 7 -21.37 -7.46 -14.94
N THR A 8 -21.94 -6.34 -14.49
CA THR A 8 -22.26 -5.22 -15.38
C THR A 8 -20.99 -4.61 -15.99
N ARG A 9 -19.94 -4.44 -15.21
CA ARG A 9 -18.64 -3.93 -15.71
C ARG A 9 -17.99 -4.89 -16.69
N ILE A 10 -17.97 -6.19 -16.39
CA ILE A 10 -17.44 -7.21 -17.30
C ILE A 10 -18.25 -7.25 -18.60
N THR A 11 -19.59 -7.21 -18.53
CA THR A 11 -20.46 -7.17 -19.70
C THR A 11 -20.20 -5.92 -20.54
N SER A 12 -20.10 -4.75 -19.91
CA SER A 12 -19.77 -3.49 -20.61
C SER A 12 -18.42 -3.56 -21.30
N THR A 13 -17.39 -4.11 -20.64
CA THR A 13 -16.06 -4.26 -21.23
C THR A 13 -16.06 -5.23 -22.41
N LYS A 14 -16.83 -6.33 -22.33
CA LYS A 14 -17.02 -7.25 -23.48
C LYS A 14 -17.65 -6.54 -24.68
N LEU A 15 -18.68 -5.74 -24.46
CA LEU A 15 -19.30 -4.95 -25.52
C LEU A 15 -18.31 -3.95 -26.12
N THR A 16 -17.57 -3.22 -25.29
CA THR A 16 -16.53 -2.28 -25.75
C THR A 16 -15.49 -2.97 -26.62
N PHE A 17 -15.03 -4.17 -26.23
CA PHE A 17 -14.12 -4.96 -27.05
C PHE A 17 -14.72 -5.30 -28.43
N GLN A 18 -15.97 -5.77 -28.46
CA GLN A 18 -16.66 -6.15 -29.70
C GLN A 18 -16.93 -4.93 -30.61
N GLU A 19 -17.29 -3.80 -30.03
CA GLU A 19 -17.50 -2.54 -30.76
C GLU A 19 -16.18 -2.00 -31.33
N GLY A 20 -15.12 -1.99 -30.53
CA GLY A 20 -13.77 -1.61 -30.97
C GLY A 20 -13.26 -2.46 -32.14
N TYR A 21 -13.53 -3.77 -32.10
CA TYR A 21 -13.21 -4.66 -33.22
C TYR A 21 -14.01 -4.29 -34.48
N LYS A 22 -15.32 -4.06 -34.37
CA LYS A 22 -16.15 -3.65 -35.52
C LYS A 22 -15.67 -2.33 -36.12
N GLU A 23 -15.31 -1.39 -35.27
CA GLU A 23 -14.78 -0.10 -35.68
C GLU A 23 -13.41 -0.24 -36.37
N ALA A 24 -12.52 -1.09 -35.83
CA ALA A 24 -11.23 -1.37 -36.43
C ALA A 24 -11.37 -1.96 -37.86
N ILE A 25 -12.29 -2.89 -38.06
CA ILE A 25 -12.58 -3.43 -39.41
C ILE A 25 -13.04 -2.33 -40.36
N LYS A 26 -13.92 -1.42 -39.95
CA LYS A 26 -14.41 -0.33 -40.81
C LYS A 26 -13.31 0.65 -41.19
N LYS A 27 -12.37 0.89 -40.30
CA LYS A 27 -11.27 1.87 -40.51
C LYS A 27 -10.05 1.28 -41.19
N SER A 28 -9.88 -0.04 -41.16
CA SER A 28 -8.68 -0.69 -41.72
C SER A 28 -8.79 -0.84 -43.24
N PRO A 29 -7.83 -0.32 -43.99
CA PRO A 29 -7.78 -0.50 -45.43
C PRO A 29 -7.36 -1.91 -45.87
N VAL A 30 -6.88 -2.72 -44.90
CA VAL A 30 -6.41 -4.09 -45.12
C VAL A 30 -7.03 -5.05 -44.11
N PRO A 31 -7.15 -6.36 -44.42
CA PRO A 31 -7.70 -7.34 -43.47
C PRO A 31 -6.88 -7.41 -42.18
N ILE A 32 -7.54 -7.42 -41.04
CA ILE A 32 -6.92 -7.63 -39.74
C ILE A 32 -6.45 -9.08 -39.66
N ARG A 33 -5.17 -9.29 -39.35
CA ARG A 33 -4.55 -10.62 -39.26
C ARG A 33 -4.28 -11.10 -37.85
N LEU A 34 -4.26 -10.19 -36.88
CA LEU A 34 -3.97 -10.48 -35.49
C LEU A 34 -4.66 -9.46 -34.59
N ILE A 35 -5.21 -9.93 -33.48
CA ILE A 35 -5.70 -9.09 -32.39
C ILE A 35 -4.72 -9.24 -31.23
N SER A 36 -3.98 -8.19 -30.92
CA SER A 36 -3.08 -8.13 -29.77
C SER A 36 -3.79 -7.49 -28.60
N VAL A 37 -3.85 -8.20 -27.46
CA VAL A 37 -4.50 -7.73 -26.25
C VAL A 37 -3.46 -7.50 -25.16
N SER A 38 -3.52 -6.33 -24.54
CA SER A 38 -2.76 -6.00 -23.34
C SER A 38 -3.69 -5.40 -22.30
N LEU A 39 -3.57 -5.83 -21.04
CA LEU A 39 -4.44 -5.41 -19.96
C LEU A 39 -3.61 -4.77 -18.86
N PHE A 40 -4.19 -3.72 -18.26
CA PHE A 40 -3.62 -3.06 -17.11
C PHE A 40 -4.69 -2.84 -16.05
N GLY A 41 -4.30 -2.95 -14.79
CA GLY A 41 -5.21 -2.70 -13.69
C GLY A 41 -4.49 -2.39 -12.38
N PHE A 42 -5.20 -1.67 -11.50
CA PHE A 42 -4.75 -1.31 -10.16
C PHE A 42 -5.75 -1.78 -9.11
N ASP A 43 -5.26 -2.34 -8.01
CA ASP A 43 -6.05 -2.81 -6.85
C ASP A 43 -7.20 -3.75 -7.30
N LEU A 44 -8.45 -3.44 -6.93
CA LEU A 44 -9.63 -4.16 -7.39
C LEU A 44 -9.81 -4.09 -8.92
N GLY A 45 -9.37 -3.00 -9.56
CA GLY A 45 -9.36 -2.87 -11.03
C GLY A 45 -8.47 -3.90 -11.70
N ALA A 46 -7.37 -4.29 -11.06
CA ALA A 46 -6.50 -5.37 -11.54
C ALA A 46 -7.21 -6.74 -11.48
N THR A 47 -7.96 -6.99 -10.41
CA THR A 47 -8.80 -8.20 -10.28
C THR A 47 -9.90 -8.24 -11.34
N LEU A 48 -10.54 -7.09 -11.62
CA LEU A 48 -11.53 -6.99 -12.70
C LEU A 48 -10.93 -7.21 -14.09
N ALA A 49 -9.71 -6.71 -14.32
CA ALA A 49 -8.99 -6.93 -15.59
C ALA A 49 -8.69 -8.43 -15.79
N ARG A 50 -8.29 -9.14 -14.73
CA ARG A 50 -8.09 -10.60 -14.77
C ARG A 50 -9.40 -11.34 -15.08
N LYS A 51 -10.50 -10.98 -14.41
CA LYS A 51 -11.81 -11.57 -14.67
C LYS A 51 -12.30 -11.29 -16.08
N PHE A 52 -12.07 -10.09 -16.59
CA PHE A 52 -12.37 -9.79 -17.99
C PHE A 52 -11.54 -10.67 -18.95
N LEU A 53 -10.26 -10.86 -18.66
CA LEU A 53 -9.40 -11.74 -19.47
C LEU A 53 -9.94 -13.17 -19.53
N ASP A 54 -10.32 -13.73 -18.40
CA ASP A 54 -10.94 -15.06 -18.34
C ASP A 54 -12.21 -15.11 -19.16
N SER A 55 -13.07 -14.11 -19.03
CA SER A 55 -14.30 -14.02 -19.80
C SER A 55 -14.05 -13.80 -21.30
N LEU A 56 -13.03 -13.03 -21.66
CA LEU A 56 -12.63 -12.85 -23.06
C LEU A 56 -12.26 -14.20 -23.69
N LEU A 57 -11.42 -14.97 -23.00
CA LEU A 57 -10.93 -16.26 -23.49
C LEU A 57 -12.01 -17.34 -23.52
N LYS A 58 -12.91 -17.37 -22.50
CA LYS A 58 -13.93 -18.41 -22.34
C LYS A 58 -15.21 -18.13 -23.14
N ASP A 59 -15.66 -16.85 -23.14
CA ASP A 59 -17.00 -16.51 -23.63
C ASP A 59 -16.99 -15.88 -25.04
N ILE A 60 -15.89 -15.23 -25.42
CA ILE A 60 -15.78 -14.45 -26.66
C ILE A 60 -14.88 -15.15 -27.69
N CYS A 61 -13.73 -15.62 -27.25
CA CYS A 61 -12.78 -16.30 -28.14
C CYS A 61 -13.14 -17.79 -28.30
N LYS A 62 -12.74 -18.35 -29.43
CA LYS A 62 -12.77 -19.80 -29.68
C LYS A 62 -11.38 -20.37 -29.49
N LYS A 63 -11.21 -21.38 -28.67
CA LYS A 63 -9.95 -22.11 -28.50
C LYS A 63 -9.79 -23.12 -29.65
N GLN A 64 -8.65 -23.08 -30.34
CA GLN A 64 -8.26 -24.00 -31.40
C GLN A 64 -6.85 -24.54 -31.09
N GLY A 65 -6.77 -25.74 -30.49
CA GLY A 65 -5.51 -26.24 -29.91
C GLY A 65 -5.03 -25.29 -28.80
N ASP A 66 -3.79 -24.79 -28.92
CA ASP A 66 -3.20 -23.85 -27.96
C ASP A 66 -3.44 -22.37 -28.31
N LYS A 67 -4.21 -22.10 -29.37
CA LYS A 67 -4.47 -20.74 -29.85
C LYS A 67 -5.93 -20.32 -29.60
N TYR A 68 -6.10 -19.03 -29.44
CA TYR A 68 -7.41 -18.40 -29.34
C TYR A 68 -7.69 -17.60 -30.61
N THR A 69 -8.94 -17.59 -31.04
CA THR A 69 -9.39 -16.83 -32.21
C THR A 69 -10.68 -16.08 -31.88
N TYR A 70 -10.85 -14.90 -32.48
CA TYR A 70 -12.09 -14.15 -32.47
C TYR A 70 -12.50 -13.82 -33.90
N GLN A 71 -13.70 -14.24 -34.30
CA GLN A 71 -14.18 -14.10 -35.69
C GLN A 71 -13.19 -14.68 -36.74
N GLY A 72 -12.51 -15.77 -36.39
CA GLY A 72 -11.50 -16.43 -37.24
C GLY A 72 -10.10 -15.76 -37.23
N ILE A 73 -9.94 -14.65 -36.53
CA ILE A 73 -8.66 -13.95 -36.41
C ILE A 73 -7.94 -14.40 -35.13
N PRO A 74 -6.65 -14.73 -35.18
CA PRO A 74 -5.85 -15.06 -33.98
C PRO A 74 -5.88 -13.95 -32.95
N VAL A 75 -5.95 -14.33 -31.66
CA VAL A 75 -5.89 -13.44 -30.51
C VAL A 75 -4.66 -13.78 -29.67
N ASP A 76 -3.80 -12.81 -29.47
CA ASP A 76 -2.60 -12.89 -28.65
C ASP A 76 -2.76 -12.03 -27.40
N ILE A 77 -2.64 -12.63 -26.22
CA ILE A 77 -2.54 -11.89 -24.96
C ILE A 77 -1.06 -11.57 -24.71
N VAL A 78 -0.67 -10.38 -25.12
CA VAL A 78 0.75 -9.97 -25.18
C VAL A 78 1.29 -9.69 -23.79
N PHE A 79 0.50 -8.94 -22.99
CA PHE A 79 0.97 -8.48 -21.68
C PHE A 79 -0.17 -8.24 -20.71
N THR A 80 0.07 -8.55 -19.44
CA THR A 80 -0.81 -8.17 -18.32
C THR A 80 -0.01 -7.42 -17.28
N GLY A 81 -0.30 -6.14 -17.10
CA GLY A 81 0.32 -5.24 -16.11
C GLY A 81 -0.58 -5.02 -14.91
N LEU A 82 -0.13 -5.44 -13.72
CA LEU A 82 -0.92 -5.35 -12.50
C LEU A 82 -0.17 -4.47 -11.48
N PHE A 83 -0.88 -3.49 -10.94
CA PHE A 83 -0.41 -2.65 -9.86
C PHE A 83 -1.18 -3.04 -8.60
N ASP A 84 -0.51 -3.69 -7.68
CA ASP A 84 -1.03 -4.13 -6.39
C ASP A 84 -2.40 -4.80 -6.48
N CYS A 85 -2.51 -5.86 -7.30
CA CYS A 85 -3.75 -6.60 -7.52
C CYS A 85 -4.27 -7.17 -6.20
N SER A 86 -5.43 -6.71 -5.75
CA SER A 86 -6.01 -7.13 -4.49
C SER A 86 -7.43 -7.65 -4.64
N ARG A 87 -7.81 -8.52 -3.71
CA ARG A 87 -9.19 -8.98 -3.54
C ARG A 87 -9.75 -8.45 -2.23
N ARG A 88 -11.02 -8.05 -2.27
CA ARG A 88 -11.82 -7.78 -1.08
C ARG A 88 -12.51 -9.09 -0.71
N THR A 89 -11.83 -9.96 0.02
CA THR A 89 -12.45 -11.22 0.44
C THR A 89 -13.23 -11.02 1.72
N SER A 90 -14.54 -11.25 1.64
CA SER A 90 -15.35 -11.50 2.83
C SER A 90 -15.29 -12.96 3.26
N ALA A 91 -14.60 -13.83 2.57
CA ALA A 91 -15.27 -15.09 2.36
C ALA A 91 -14.63 -16.34 2.92
N SER A 92 -13.38 -16.48 3.03
CA SER A 92 -12.89 -17.76 3.56
C SER A 92 -12.63 -17.75 5.06
N ASN A 93 -12.56 -16.57 5.65
CA ASN A 93 -12.39 -16.44 7.08
C ASN A 93 -13.44 -15.44 7.62
N ASN A 94 -14.35 -15.90 8.44
CA ASN A 94 -15.38 -15.13 9.14
C ASN A 94 -14.84 -13.86 9.86
N ASN A 95 -13.52 -13.70 9.92
CA ASN A 95 -12.82 -12.62 10.58
C ASN A 95 -12.74 -11.33 9.76
N GLY A 96 -12.81 -11.38 8.41
CA GLY A 96 -12.75 -10.17 7.57
C GLY A 96 -14.04 -9.33 7.65
N VAL A 97 -15.20 -9.97 7.80
CA VAL A 97 -16.49 -9.29 7.97
C VAL A 97 -16.59 -8.67 9.35
N ASP A 98 -16.16 -9.38 10.39
CA ASP A 98 -16.17 -8.87 11.76
C ASP A 98 -15.18 -7.72 11.93
N TYR A 99 -14.05 -7.75 11.23
CA TYR A 99 -13.10 -6.64 11.22
C TYR A 99 -13.68 -5.39 10.55
N PHE A 100 -14.34 -5.54 9.39
CA PHE A 100 -14.97 -4.42 8.70
C PHE A 100 -16.12 -3.81 9.52
N ILE A 101 -16.91 -4.63 10.20
CA ILE A 101 -17.99 -4.19 11.08
C ILE A 101 -17.43 -3.51 12.33
N SER A 102 -16.34 -4.01 12.91
CA SER A 102 -15.72 -3.42 14.09
C SER A 102 -14.95 -2.12 13.80
N ALA A 103 -14.32 -2.01 12.63
CA ALA A 103 -13.55 -0.83 12.23
C ALA A 103 -14.43 0.36 11.84
N PHE A 104 -15.63 0.13 11.34
CA PHE A 104 -16.54 1.19 10.87
C PHE A 104 -17.76 1.43 11.78
N GLY A 105 -17.85 0.78 12.95
CA GLY A 105 -18.73 1.15 14.06
C GLY A 105 -20.23 1.29 13.78
N GLY A 106 -20.77 0.64 12.76
CA GLY A 106 -22.16 0.82 12.39
C GLY A 106 -22.81 -0.38 11.68
N PRO A 107 -24.15 -0.41 11.54
CA PRO A 107 -24.89 -1.52 10.97
C PRO A 107 -24.76 -1.55 9.45
N VAL A 108 -23.58 -1.90 8.95
CA VAL A 108 -23.26 -1.91 7.52
C VAL A 108 -23.49 -3.31 6.94
N LYS A 109 -24.65 -3.92 7.25
CA LYS A 109 -25.07 -5.18 6.61
C LYS A 109 -25.20 -5.07 5.08
N GLY A 110 -25.34 -3.87 4.52
CA GLY A 110 -25.42 -3.65 3.08
C GLY A 110 -24.09 -3.62 2.33
N ILE A 111 -22.98 -3.28 3.00
CA ILE A 111 -21.65 -3.18 2.38
C ILE A 111 -20.99 -4.55 2.25
N SER A 112 -21.25 -5.48 3.17
CA SER A 112 -20.73 -6.85 3.07
C SER A 112 -21.25 -7.58 1.83
N VAL A 113 -22.48 -7.29 1.40
CA VAL A 113 -23.06 -7.80 0.15
C VAL A 113 -22.42 -7.14 -1.08
N LEU A 114 -22.02 -5.88 -0.99
CA LEU A 114 -21.36 -5.12 -2.07
C LEU A 114 -19.88 -5.50 -2.26
N LEU A 115 -19.21 -5.94 -1.20
CA LEU A 115 -17.80 -6.33 -1.22
C LEU A 115 -17.61 -7.85 -1.40
N GLY A 116 -18.65 -8.64 -1.18
CA GLY A 116 -18.63 -10.09 -1.20
C GLY A 116 -19.26 -10.70 -2.44
N ASP A 117 -19.06 -10.12 -3.62
CA ASP A 117 -19.48 -10.77 -4.85
C ASP A 117 -18.66 -12.06 -5.05
N LYS A 118 -19.28 -13.20 -4.73
CA LYS A 118 -18.70 -14.54 -4.89
C LYS A 118 -18.14 -14.77 -6.30
N SER A 119 -18.60 -13.99 -7.29
CA SER A 119 -18.14 -14.07 -8.67
C SER A 119 -16.69 -13.57 -8.87
N ILE A 120 -16.13 -12.80 -7.90
CA ILE A 120 -14.73 -12.35 -7.92
C ILE A 120 -13.79 -13.41 -7.31
N VAL A 121 -14.33 -14.40 -6.62
CA VAL A 121 -13.61 -15.38 -5.77
C VAL A 121 -13.14 -16.60 -6.57
N GLN A 122 -13.02 -16.56 -7.88
CA GLN A 122 -12.39 -17.66 -8.60
C GLN A 122 -10.88 -17.58 -8.45
N ASP A 123 -10.34 -18.53 -7.71
CA ASP A 123 -8.90 -18.73 -7.48
C ASP A 123 -8.26 -19.31 -8.73
N THR A 124 -7.97 -18.46 -9.68
CA THR A 124 -7.31 -18.88 -10.90
C THR A 124 -6.00 -18.12 -11.08
N SER A 125 -4.95 -18.82 -11.43
CA SER A 125 -3.72 -18.25 -11.99
C SER A 125 -4.05 -17.41 -13.21
N LEU A 126 -3.14 -16.53 -13.63
CA LEU A 126 -3.26 -15.93 -14.95
C LEU A 126 -3.30 -17.05 -16.00
N PRO A 127 -4.18 -16.96 -17.02
CA PRO A 127 -4.26 -17.95 -18.08
C PRO A 127 -2.92 -18.16 -18.76
N GLU A 128 -2.61 -19.40 -19.14
CA GLU A 128 -1.39 -19.74 -19.91
C GLU A 128 -1.26 -18.98 -21.23
N ALA A 129 -2.39 -18.53 -21.79
CA ALA A 129 -2.41 -17.68 -22.99
C ALA A 129 -1.72 -16.32 -22.79
N VAL A 130 -1.50 -15.88 -21.54
CA VAL A 130 -0.76 -14.65 -21.24
C VAL A 130 0.73 -14.87 -21.46
N LYS A 131 1.30 -14.24 -22.48
CA LYS A 131 2.70 -14.41 -22.85
C LYS A 131 3.66 -13.87 -21.81
N LYS A 132 3.36 -12.70 -21.24
CA LYS A 132 4.15 -12.05 -20.17
C LYS A 132 3.24 -11.27 -19.23
N SER A 133 3.63 -11.23 -17.96
CA SER A 133 3.02 -10.30 -17.02
C SER A 133 4.05 -9.68 -16.08
N LEU A 134 3.70 -8.51 -15.54
CA LEU A 134 4.38 -7.89 -14.42
C LEU A 134 3.35 -7.46 -13.40
N HIS A 135 3.51 -7.93 -12.16
CA HIS A 135 2.74 -7.51 -11.01
C HIS A 135 3.65 -6.78 -10.02
N LEU A 136 3.45 -5.48 -9.88
CA LEU A 136 4.14 -4.66 -8.89
C LEU A 136 3.31 -4.64 -7.61
N VAL A 137 3.91 -5.05 -6.50
CA VAL A 137 3.24 -5.34 -5.24
C VAL A 137 3.71 -4.39 -4.15
N ALA A 138 2.79 -3.79 -3.42
CA ALA A 138 3.06 -2.90 -2.31
C ALA A 138 3.66 -3.64 -1.11
N ALA A 139 4.87 -3.26 -0.71
CA ALA A 139 5.58 -3.88 0.40
C ALA A 139 5.12 -3.41 1.78
N HIS A 140 4.50 -2.21 1.86
CA HIS A 140 4.05 -1.59 3.12
C HIS A 140 2.52 -1.51 3.23
N GLU A 141 1.78 -2.35 2.47
CA GLU A 141 0.34 -2.41 2.59
C GLU A 141 -0.06 -3.17 3.86
N THR A 142 -0.58 -2.44 4.83
CA THR A 142 -0.99 -2.95 6.15
C THR A 142 -2.50 -3.12 6.29
N ARG A 143 -3.27 -2.71 5.29
CA ARG A 143 -4.73 -2.90 5.26
C ARG A 143 -5.05 -4.36 4.96
N VAL A 144 -5.25 -5.15 6.02
CA VAL A 144 -5.44 -6.62 5.95
C VAL A 144 -6.62 -7.05 5.07
N TRP A 145 -7.62 -6.18 4.88
CA TRP A 145 -8.76 -6.46 3.97
C TRP A 145 -8.44 -6.31 2.48
N ARG A 146 -7.25 -5.84 2.13
CA ARG A 146 -6.71 -5.80 0.76
C ARG A 146 -5.81 -7.02 0.53
N CYS A 147 -6.37 -8.23 0.60
CA CYS A 147 -5.62 -9.45 0.32
C CYS A 147 -4.93 -9.36 -1.04
N LEU A 148 -3.63 -9.66 -1.07
CA LEU A 148 -2.89 -9.71 -2.32
C LEU A 148 -3.35 -10.90 -3.16
N TYR A 149 -3.71 -10.64 -4.41
CA TYR A 149 -4.12 -11.68 -5.35
C TYR A 149 -2.98 -11.95 -6.35
N ARG A 150 -2.23 -12.99 -6.10
CA ARG A 150 -1.01 -13.36 -6.84
C ARG A 150 -1.31 -13.90 -8.24
N THR A 151 -0.31 -13.86 -9.13
CA THR A 151 -0.46 -14.25 -10.54
C THR A 151 -0.31 -15.76 -10.78
N GLY A 152 0.18 -16.51 -9.80
CA GLY A 152 0.46 -17.94 -9.91
C GLY A 152 1.96 -18.25 -10.05
N SER A 153 2.28 -19.49 -10.39
CA SER A 153 3.66 -20.01 -10.40
C SER A 153 4.37 -19.96 -11.77
N ASN A 154 3.72 -19.45 -12.82
CA ASN A 154 4.30 -19.40 -14.15
C ASN A 154 5.50 -18.42 -14.19
N PRO A 155 6.71 -18.86 -14.60
CA PRO A 155 7.91 -17.99 -14.63
C PRO A 155 7.81 -16.79 -15.58
N ALA A 156 6.90 -16.81 -16.56
CA ALA A 156 6.63 -15.68 -17.44
C ALA A 156 5.83 -14.56 -16.75
N HIS A 157 5.26 -14.86 -15.58
CA HIS A 157 4.44 -13.94 -14.79
C HIS A 157 5.25 -13.43 -13.60
N LYS A 158 5.95 -12.33 -13.79
CA LYS A 158 6.81 -11.73 -12.76
C LYS A 158 6.00 -11.01 -11.71
N GLU A 159 6.41 -11.17 -10.45
CA GLU A 159 5.89 -10.41 -9.31
C GLU A 159 7.06 -9.76 -8.56
N GLU A 160 6.97 -8.45 -8.31
CA GLU A 160 8.05 -7.69 -7.67
C GLU A 160 7.49 -6.83 -6.52
N LEU A 161 8.08 -6.95 -5.32
CA LEU A 161 7.81 -6.04 -4.19
C LEU A 161 8.43 -4.67 -4.44
N TYR A 162 7.63 -3.63 -4.21
CA TYR A 162 8.02 -2.24 -4.29
C TYR A 162 7.74 -1.51 -2.97
N PRO A 163 8.56 -0.53 -2.57
CA PRO A 163 8.30 0.27 -1.38
C PRO A 163 6.99 1.05 -1.52
N GLY A 164 6.26 1.19 -0.42
CA GLY A 164 5.03 1.96 -0.35
C GLY A 164 3.78 1.11 -0.15
N CYS A 165 2.63 1.79 0.06
CA CYS A 165 1.29 1.20 0.08
C CYS A 165 0.74 1.01 -1.34
N ALA A 166 -0.48 0.51 -1.48
CA ALA A 166 -1.09 0.26 -2.80
C ALA A 166 -1.13 1.52 -3.68
N GLU A 167 -1.45 2.67 -3.10
CA GLU A 167 -1.52 3.95 -3.81
C GLU A 167 -0.13 4.48 -4.21
N ASP A 168 0.92 4.12 -3.47
CA ASP A 168 2.32 4.39 -3.87
C ASP A 168 2.75 3.56 -5.09
N ILE A 169 2.03 2.48 -5.38
CA ILE A 169 2.27 1.62 -6.55
C ILE A 169 1.39 2.03 -7.72
N GLY A 170 0.09 2.24 -7.46
CA GLY A 170 -0.92 2.47 -8.50
C GLY A 170 -1.32 3.93 -8.72
N GLY A 171 -0.86 4.82 -7.86
CA GLY A 171 -1.22 6.25 -7.90
C GLY A 171 -2.51 6.57 -7.16
N GLY A 172 -2.87 7.85 -7.19
CA GLY A 172 -4.10 8.38 -6.60
C GLY A 172 -3.89 9.30 -5.41
N LEU A 173 -2.70 9.36 -4.85
CA LEU A 173 -2.34 10.29 -3.79
C LEU A 173 -2.03 11.68 -4.34
N LYS A 174 -2.27 12.70 -3.53
CA LYS A 174 -1.91 14.09 -3.83
C LYS A 174 -0.63 14.46 -3.06
N PRO A 175 0.14 15.43 -3.55
CA PRO A 175 1.19 16.05 -2.76
C PRO A 175 0.62 16.54 -1.41
N ASP A 176 1.41 16.38 -0.36
CA ASP A 176 1.05 16.76 1.01
C ASP A 176 -0.16 16.01 1.63
N GLU A 177 -0.64 14.93 1.02
CA GLU A 177 -1.76 14.15 1.58
C GLU A 177 -1.35 13.28 2.76
N GLN A 178 -0.23 13.12 3.16
CA GLN A 178 0.37 12.50 4.36
C GLN A 178 1.88 12.70 4.32
N LYS A 179 2.44 12.60 3.14
CA LYS A 179 3.86 12.80 2.87
C LYS A 179 4.00 13.98 1.90
N PRO A 180 5.15 14.65 1.92
CA PRO A 180 5.37 15.80 1.04
C PRO A 180 5.27 15.45 -0.45
N SER A 181 5.61 14.22 -0.83
CA SER A 181 5.64 13.78 -2.23
C SER A 181 4.74 12.58 -2.48
N ALA A 182 3.94 12.64 -3.52
CA ALA A 182 3.13 11.54 -4.05
C ALA A 182 3.76 10.88 -5.29
N GLU A 183 5.05 11.13 -5.57
CA GLU A 183 5.69 10.69 -6.81
C GLU A 183 6.20 9.23 -6.79
N LEU A 184 6.09 8.53 -5.67
CA LEU A 184 6.59 7.16 -5.58
C LEU A 184 5.92 6.22 -6.60
N CYS A 185 4.64 6.43 -6.90
CA CYS A 185 3.93 5.67 -7.95
C CYS A 185 4.55 5.81 -9.34
N ARG A 186 5.27 6.90 -9.61
CA ARG A 186 5.95 7.12 -10.91
C ARG A 186 7.13 6.15 -11.09
N VAL A 187 7.76 5.70 -10.01
CA VAL A 187 8.81 4.66 -10.06
C VAL A 187 8.23 3.34 -10.58
N ALA A 188 7.07 2.96 -10.04
CA ALA A 188 6.33 1.78 -10.47
C ALA A 188 5.85 1.92 -11.92
N LEU A 189 5.34 3.11 -12.30
CA LEU A 189 4.90 3.41 -13.67
C LEU A 189 6.04 3.27 -14.67
N HIS A 190 7.22 3.83 -14.39
CA HIS A 190 8.41 3.71 -15.25
C HIS A 190 8.82 2.23 -15.42
N ARG A 191 8.77 1.46 -14.35
CA ARG A 191 9.09 0.03 -14.39
C ARG A 191 8.11 -0.75 -15.25
N MET A 192 6.81 -0.50 -15.06
CA MET A 192 5.73 -1.13 -15.81
C MET A 192 5.79 -0.79 -17.30
N TYR A 193 5.95 0.49 -17.63
CA TYR A 193 6.03 0.97 -19.00
C TYR A 193 7.16 0.30 -19.77
N ARG A 194 8.35 0.23 -19.17
CA ARG A 194 9.52 -0.44 -19.77
C ARG A 194 9.26 -1.93 -20.02
N GLU A 195 8.71 -2.64 -19.03
CA GLU A 195 8.43 -4.08 -19.19
C GLU A 195 7.36 -4.33 -20.26
N ALA A 196 6.31 -3.53 -20.30
CA ALA A 196 5.26 -3.61 -21.29
C ALA A 196 5.80 -3.36 -22.72
N THR A 197 6.61 -2.33 -22.89
CA THR A 197 7.27 -2.03 -24.16
C THR A 197 8.18 -3.18 -24.61
N MET A 198 8.98 -3.74 -23.70
CA MET A 198 9.82 -4.91 -23.97
C MET A 198 9.02 -6.18 -24.28
N ALA A 199 7.79 -6.27 -23.79
CA ALA A 199 6.86 -7.36 -24.10
C ALA A 199 6.19 -7.21 -25.48
N GLY A 200 6.32 -6.05 -26.13
CA GLY A 200 5.74 -5.77 -27.45
C GLY A 200 4.41 -5.01 -27.39
N VAL A 201 4.06 -4.41 -26.26
CA VAL A 201 2.96 -3.45 -26.20
C VAL A 201 3.34 -2.23 -27.04
N PRO A 202 2.49 -1.76 -27.98
CA PRO A 202 2.86 -0.73 -28.94
C PRO A 202 2.82 0.68 -28.31
N PHE A 203 3.50 0.84 -27.20
CA PHE A 203 3.70 2.16 -26.60
C PHE A 203 4.78 2.94 -27.36
N PRO A 204 4.69 4.27 -27.43
CA PRO A 204 5.79 5.09 -27.90
C PRO A 204 7.07 4.80 -27.13
N TYR A 205 8.23 5.02 -27.73
CA TYR A 205 9.47 5.00 -26.95
C TYR A 205 9.41 6.08 -25.87
N PHE A 206 9.88 5.76 -24.67
CA PHE A 206 9.82 6.66 -23.52
C PHE A 206 10.35 8.07 -23.83
N GLN A 207 11.47 8.17 -24.56
CA GLN A 207 12.08 9.43 -24.97
C GLN A 207 11.27 10.22 -26.01
N MET A 208 10.21 9.62 -26.54
CA MET A 208 9.34 10.26 -27.53
C MET A 208 7.99 10.66 -26.95
N LEU A 209 7.70 10.32 -25.69
CA LEU A 209 6.40 10.60 -25.06
C LEU A 209 6.08 12.10 -25.05
N ASP A 210 7.05 12.93 -24.70
CA ASP A 210 6.92 14.38 -24.69
C ASP A 210 6.59 15.01 -26.05
N LYS A 211 6.94 14.31 -27.14
CA LYS A 211 6.66 14.73 -28.52
C LYS A 211 5.37 14.14 -29.08
N THR A 212 4.92 12.99 -28.53
CA THR A 212 3.74 12.29 -29.04
C THR A 212 2.49 12.62 -28.27
N ASP A 213 2.60 12.81 -26.95
CA ASP A 213 1.48 13.11 -26.05
C ASP A 213 2.00 13.75 -24.76
N THR A 214 1.96 15.09 -24.70
CA THR A 214 2.45 15.87 -23.57
C THR A 214 1.68 15.62 -22.30
N ASP A 215 0.38 15.32 -22.38
CA ASP A 215 -0.47 15.07 -21.22
C ASP A 215 -0.10 13.72 -20.57
N VAL A 216 0.12 12.71 -21.40
CA VAL A 216 0.61 11.41 -20.93
C VAL A 216 2.03 11.54 -20.38
N ALA A 217 2.92 12.27 -21.08
CA ALA A 217 4.29 12.49 -20.63
C ALA A 217 4.38 13.10 -19.23
N ALA A 218 3.45 14.01 -18.89
CA ALA A 218 3.41 14.67 -17.58
C ALA A 218 3.31 13.67 -16.40
N TYR A 219 2.66 12.52 -16.59
CA TYR A 219 2.57 11.48 -15.55
C TYR A 219 3.90 10.76 -15.28
N PHE A 220 4.86 10.86 -16.18
CA PHE A 220 6.19 10.25 -16.04
C PHE A 220 7.26 11.21 -15.50
N ILE A 221 6.95 12.49 -15.40
CA ILE A 221 7.91 13.49 -14.93
C ILE A 221 8.07 13.34 -13.42
N VAL A 222 9.33 13.22 -12.97
CA VAL A 222 9.71 13.22 -11.57
C VAL A 222 10.33 14.57 -11.24
N GLN A 223 9.70 15.34 -10.35
CA GLN A 223 10.11 16.72 -10.01
C GLN A 223 10.62 16.86 -8.59
N ASP A 224 10.14 16.01 -7.67
CA ASP A 224 10.47 16.12 -6.27
C ASP A 224 11.90 15.70 -5.98
N ASN A 225 12.62 16.59 -5.31
CA ASN A 225 14.00 16.39 -4.92
C ASN A 225 14.15 16.53 -3.40
N VAL A 226 14.68 15.48 -2.78
CA VAL A 226 14.99 15.44 -1.36
C VAL A 226 16.51 15.29 -1.22
N LYS A 227 17.16 16.22 -0.54
CA LYS A 227 18.63 16.24 -0.40
C LYS A 227 19.36 16.07 -1.74
N ASN A 228 18.89 16.76 -2.77
CA ASN A 228 19.41 16.71 -4.15
C ASN A 228 19.29 15.33 -4.84
N GLN A 229 18.37 14.49 -4.40
CA GLN A 229 18.08 13.21 -5.03
C GLN A 229 16.58 13.10 -5.36
N SER A 230 16.30 12.60 -6.56
CA SER A 230 14.92 12.31 -7.00
C SER A 230 14.37 11.06 -6.33
N VAL A 231 13.04 10.87 -6.39
CA VAL A 231 12.38 9.64 -5.91
C VAL A 231 12.94 8.37 -6.58
N LEU A 232 13.36 8.45 -7.84
CA LEU A 232 13.99 7.32 -8.55
C LEU A 232 15.32 6.92 -7.92
N GLN A 233 16.12 7.89 -7.50
CA GLN A 233 17.40 7.65 -6.83
C GLN A 233 17.18 7.10 -5.42
N TRP A 234 16.22 7.63 -4.68
CA TRP A 234 15.85 7.13 -3.36
C TRP A 234 15.28 5.71 -3.42
N ALA A 235 14.41 5.41 -4.38
CA ALA A 235 13.88 4.06 -4.59
C ALA A 235 15.00 3.06 -4.92
N LYS A 236 15.99 3.46 -5.73
CA LYS A 236 17.18 2.65 -6.01
C LYS A 236 18.03 2.43 -4.76
N ALA A 237 18.27 3.47 -3.96
CA ALA A 237 18.98 3.36 -2.69
C ALA A 237 18.25 2.43 -1.72
N TYR A 238 16.93 2.52 -1.64
CA TYR A 238 16.08 1.63 -0.87
C TYR A 238 16.23 0.17 -1.31
N GLN A 239 16.10 -0.11 -2.60
CA GLN A 239 16.28 -1.47 -3.15
C GLN A 239 17.71 -2.01 -2.94
N SER A 240 18.70 -1.15 -2.91
CA SER A 240 20.08 -1.56 -2.61
C SER A 240 20.26 -1.92 -1.12
N ALA A 241 19.58 -1.22 -0.24
CA ALA A 241 19.61 -1.49 1.21
C ALA A 241 18.73 -2.70 1.59
N LEU A 242 17.59 -2.88 0.91
CA LEU A 242 16.66 -3.99 1.09
C LEU A 242 16.41 -4.67 -0.27
N PRO A 243 17.33 -5.54 -0.75
CA PRO A 243 17.23 -6.18 -2.08
C PRO A 243 16.23 -7.34 -2.10
N LEU A 244 15.08 -7.19 -1.43
CA LEU A 244 14.07 -8.21 -1.19
C LEU A 244 12.87 -7.99 -2.13
N THR A 245 13.06 -8.20 -3.43
CA THR A 245 12.03 -7.93 -4.44
C THR A 245 11.06 -9.09 -4.68
N SER A 246 11.40 -10.32 -4.28
CA SER A 246 10.53 -11.48 -4.46
C SER A 246 9.31 -11.40 -3.55
N VAL A 247 8.12 -11.65 -4.10
CA VAL A 247 6.85 -11.63 -3.37
C VAL A 247 6.69 -12.90 -2.54
N ASN A 248 6.93 -12.78 -1.25
CA ASN A 248 6.71 -13.82 -0.24
C ASN A 248 6.57 -13.21 1.14
N THR A 249 6.02 -13.96 2.08
CA THR A 249 5.76 -13.55 3.47
C THR A 249 7.02 -13.06 4.18
N ALA A 250 8.16 -13.76 4.01
CA ALA A 250 9.40 -13.40 4.69
C ALA A 250 9.92 -12.03 4.23
N ASN A 251 9.94 -11.78 2.92
CA ASN A 251 10.39 -10.50 2.38
C ASN A 251 9.44 -9.35 2.76
N GLN A 252 8.12 -9.57 2.68
CA GLN A 252 7.16 -8.55 3.09
C GLN A 252 7.29 -8.22 4.58
N ASN A 253 7.49 -9.22 5.43
CA ASN A 253 7.79 -8.99 6.85
C ASN A 253 9.03 -8.10 7.03
N ARG A 254 10.10 -8.32 6.29
CA ARG A 254 11.35 -7.53 6.39
C ARG A 254 11.14 -6.08 5.98
N HIS A 255 10.37 -5.81 4.92
CA HIS A 255 10.01 -4.45 4.54
C HIS A 255 9.22 -3.74 5.64
N LEU A 256 8.22 -4.41 6.20
CA LEU A 256 7.41 -3.84 7.27
C LEU A 256 8.20 -3.71 8.58
N ASP A 257 9.07 -4.66 8.92
CA ASP A 257 9.97 -4.57 10.09
C ASP A 257 10.83 -3.31 10.01
N SER A 258 11.41 -3.00 8.84
CA SER A 258 12.20 -1.79 8.61
C SER A 258 11.38 -0.50 8.77
N TYR A 259 10.15 -0.49 8.26
CA TYR A 259 9.25 0.65 8.39
C TYR A 259 8.84 0.89 9.86
N ILE A 260 8.45 -0.16 10.56
CA ILE A 260 8.08 -0.06 11.99
C ILE A 260 9.27 0.37 12.86
N ASP A 261 10.46 -0.10 12.53
CA ASP A 261 11.69 0.34 13.22
C ASP A 261 11.96 1.84 12.99
N TRP A 262 11.72 2.34 11.77
CA TRP A 262 11.78 3.77 11.49
C TRP A 262 10.73 4.57 12.27
N LEU A 263 9.48 4.11 12.33
CA LEU A 263 8.42 4.73 13.13
C LEU A 263 8.80 4.77 14.62
N GLY A 264 9.36 3.69 15.15
CA GLY A 264 9.83 3.62 16.54
C GLY A 264 10.88 4.68 16.83
N ARG A 265 11.85 4.89 15.90
CA ARG A 265 12.86 5.95 16.02
C ARG A 265 12.23 7.35 16.00
N GLN A 266 11.23 7.60 15.14
CA GLN A 266 10.50 8.86 15.13
C GLN A 266 9.75 9.06 16.47
N TYR A 267 9.12 8.01 16.98
CA TYR A 267 8.45 8.06 18.28
C TYR A 267 9.43 8.38 19.42
N TYR A 268 10.59 7.72 19.43
CA TYR A 268 11.64 7.98 20.45
C TYR A 268 12.05 9.45 20.46
N GLN A 269 12.30 10.04 19.30
CA GLN A 269 12.69 11.45 19.17
C GLN A 269 11.56 12.37 19.63
N TYR A 270 10.36 12.17 19.12
CA TYR A 270 9.17 12.93 19.50
C TYR A 270 8.95 12.90 21.02
N ARG A 271 8.94 11.71 21.62
CA ARG A 271 8.69 11.57 23.06
C ARG A 271 9.78 12.19 23.92
N THR A 272 11.02 12.04 23.53
CA THR A 272 12.16 12.66 24.24
C THR A 272 12.06 14.19 24.21
N GLU A 273 11.71 14.79 23.09
CA GLU A 273 11.48 16.23 22.98
C GLU A 273 10.27 16.69 23.82
N CYS A 274 9.16 15.96 23.79
CA CYS A 274 8.01 16.24 24.63
C CYS A 274 8.36 16.26 26.12
N MET A 275 9.07 15.23 26.60
CA MET A 275 9.50 15.14 27.99
C MET A 275 10.45 16.28 28.39
N LYS A 276 11.31 16.73 27.50
CA LYS A 276 12.18 17.90 27.72
C LYS A 276 11.36 19.15 27.96
N TYR A 277 10.38 19.46 27.10
CA TYR A 277 9.54 20.64 27.27
C TYR A 277 8.58 20.53 28.46
N GLU A 278 8.02 19.34 28.72
CA GLU A 278 7.22 19.06 29.93
C GLU A 278 8.02 19.37 31.20
N LYS A 279 9.28 18.89 31.28
CA LYS A 279 10.19 19.14 32.40
C LYS A 279 10.53 20.63 32.54
N GLN A 280 10.95 21.28 31.46
CA GLN A 280 11.30 22.69 31.48
C GLN A 280 10.14 23.56 31.94
N ARG A 281 8.92 23.27 31.47
CA ARG A 281 7.70 23.92 31.93
C ARG A 281 7.46 23.71 33.43
N GLY A 282 7.56 22.46 33.88
CA GLY A 282 7.40 22.08 35.28
C GLY A 282 8.41 22.77 36.19
N ASP A 283 9.68 22.74 35.85
CA ASP A 283 10.78 23.36 36.60
C ASP A 283 10.62 24.89 36.69
N THR A 284 10.19 25.55 35.58
CA THR A 284 9.92 26.98 35.55
C THR A 284 8.79 27.38 36.50
N LEU A 285 7.69 26.66 36.50
CA LEU A 285 6.55 26.93 37.36
C LEU A 285 6.86 26.60 38.84
N ALA A 286 7.57 25.52 39.11
CA ALA A 286 7.97 25.12 40.45
C ALA A 286 8.95 26.14 41.09
N SER A 287 9.98 26.57 40.33
CA SER A 287 10.94 27.57 40.80
C SER A 287 10.27 28.92 41.05
N ALA A 288 9.37 29.34 40.17
CA ALA A 288 8.63 30.58 40.34
C ALA A 288 7.64 30.50 41.52
N GLY A 289 6.99 29.34 41.74
CA GLY A 289 6.11 29.10 42.90
C GLY A 289 6.89 29.12 44.21
N ALA A 290 8.05 28.51 44.28
CA ALA A 290 8.91 28.51 45.46
C ALA A 290 9.42 29.90 45.84
N SER A 291 9.65 30.77 44.86
CA SER A 291 10.15 32.14 45.03
C SER A 291 9.05 33.17 45.29
N ALA A 292 7.79 32.84 44.99
CA ALA A 292 6.69 33.79 44.92
C ALA A 292 6.08 34.15 46.30
N GLY A 293 6.22 33.31 47.31
CA GLY A 293 5.53 33.52 48.59
C GLY A 293 4.05 33.83 48.39
N PHE A 294 3.56 34.91 49.07
CA PHE A 294 2.18 35.39 48.86
C PHE A 294 1.93 36.18 47.58
N ALA A 295 2.97 36.57 46.83
CA ALA A 295 2.85 37.41 45.62
C ALA A 295 2.38 36.65 44.37
N GLY A 296 2.40 35.31 44.42
CA GLY A 296 2.04 34.46 43.28
C GLY A 296 3.13 34.37 42.18
N ILE A 297 2.93 33.47 41.22
CA ILE A 297 3.88 33.24 40.11
C ILE A 297 3.97 34.49 39.21
N THR A 298 5.19 34.94 38.96
CA THR A 298 5.45 36.13 38.13
C THR A 298 4.94 35.97 36.69
N GLN A 299 4.59 37.10 36.04
CA GLN A 299 4.13 37.07 34.64
C GLN A 299 5.21 36.54 33.67
N GLU A 300 6.50 36.83 33.96
CA GLU A 300 7.60 36.31 33.18
C GLU A 300 7.68 34.77 33.21
N ALA A 301 7.54 34.17 34.40
CA ALA A 301 7.52 32.71 34.54
C ALA A 301 6.30 32.08 33.82
N LYS A 302 5.14 32.74 33.88
CA LYS A 302 3.95 32.31 33.12
C LYS A 302 4.19 32.37 31.61
N ASN A 303 4.79 33.42 31.12
CA ASN A 303 5.08 33.61 29.70
C ASN A 303 6.05 32.51 29.21
N ARG A 304 7.17 32.27 29.93
CA ARG A 304 8.14 31.22 29.60
C ARG A 304 7.52 29.81 29.65
N ALA A 305 6.69 29.53 30.63
CA ALA A 305 5.96 28.26 30.69
C ALA A 305 4.94 28.12 29.53
N GLY A 306 4.39 29.25 29.06
CA GLY A 306 3.54 29.33 27.88
C GLY A 306 4.29 29.01 26.58
N GLU A 307 5.53 29.50 26.44
CA GLU A 307 6.40 29.17 25.30
C GLU A 307 6.65 27.65 25.20
N TYR A 308 7.02 27.00 26.32
CA TYR A 308 7.20 25.55 26.32
C TYR A 308 5.90 24.79 26.03
N ALA A 309 4.74 25.30 26.48
CA ALA A 309 3.45 24.68 26.14
C ALA A 309 3.13 24.83 24.64
N SER A 310 3.53 25.94 24.02
CA SER A 310 3.37 26.16 22.58
C SER A 310 4.23 25.19 21.77
N GLU A 311 5.50 25.05 22.12
CA GLU A 311 6.42 24.08 21.48
C GLU A 311 5.89 22.64 21.60
N LEU A 312 5.40 22.26 22.78
CA LEU A 312 4.79 20.97 23.01
C LEU A 312 3.55 20.76 22.13
N SER A 313 2.71 21.78 21.98
CA SER A 313 1.53 21.73 21.13
C SER A 313 1.90 21.53 19.64
N VAL A 314 2.94 22.21 19.17
CA VAL A 314 3.44 22.05 17.80
C VAL A 314 3.95 20.62 17.57
N LEU A 315 4.73 20.09 18.50
CA LEU A 315 5.20 18.70 18.42
C LEU A 315 4.04 17.71 18.40
N GLN A 316 3.04 17.89 19.27
CA GLN A 316 1.87 17.02 19.33
C GLN A 316 1.01 17.13 18.06
N GLN A 317 0.86 18.33 17.50
CA GLN A 317 0.14 18.52 16.25
C GLN A 317 0.83 17.78 15.09
N HIS A 318 2.14 17.78 15.05
CA HIS A 318 2.91 17.17 13.96
C HIS A 318 3.11 15.66 14.13
N TRP A 319 3.42 15.20 15.34
CA TRP A 319 3.82 13.81 15.61
C TRP A 319 2.86 13.04 16.52
N GLY A 320 1.79 13.67 17.04
CA GLY A 320 0.87 13.06 18.03
C GLY A 320 0.18 11.80 17.52
N TRP A 321 0.05 11.62 16.21
CA TRP A 321 -0.46 10.40 15.58
C TRP A 321 0.39 9.16 15.91
N LEU A 322 1.66 9.34 16.29
CA LEU A 322 2.51 8.24 16.77
C LEU A 322 2.05 7.67 18.11
N ASP A 323 1.29 8.43 18.92
CA ASP A 323 0.64 7.89 20.10
C ASP A 323 -0.46 6.89 19.77
N ASP A 324 -1.16 7.07 18.65
CA ASP A 324 -2.14 6.09 18.15
C ASP A 324 -1.45 4.79 17.72
N VAL A 325 -0.26 4.89 17.09
CA VAL A 325 0.58 3.71 16.75
C VAL A 325 1.03 2.98 18.01
N LYS A 326 1.44 3.72 19.07
CA LYS A 326 1.79 3.14 20.36
C LYS A 326 0.59 2.42 20.99
N ASP A 327 -0.59 3.01 20.93
CA ASP A 327 -1.80 2.39 21.49
C ASP A 327 -2.20 1.14 20.71
N ALA A 328 -2.04 1.15 19.38
CA ALA A 328 -2.21 -0.04 18.55
C ALA A 328 -1.19 -1.14 18.90
N ALA A 329 0.08 -0.77 19.18
CA ALA A 329 1.10 -1.72 19.63
C ALA A 329 0.77 -2.36 20.96
N ILE A 330 0.27 -1.57 21.93
CA ILE A 330 -0.19 -2.06 23.22
C ILE A 330 -1.37 -3.02 23.05
N LYS A 331 -2.36 -2.67 22.21
CA LYS A 331 -3.51 -3.53 21.93
C LYS A 331 -3.07 -4.85 21.29
N MET A 332 -2.16 -4.81 20.30
CA MET A 332 -1.61 -6.01 19.66
C MET A 332 -0.92 -6.91 20.69
N ARG A 333 -0.01 -6.37 21.51
CA ARG A 333 0.67 -7.11 22.55
C ARG A 333 -0.32 -7.76 23.53
N ASN A 334 -1.24 -6.97 24.05
CA ASN A 334 -2.21 -7.46 25.06
C ASN A 334 -3.13 -8.53 24.48
N SER A 335 -3.63 -8.35 23.25
CA SER A 335 -4.47 -9.35 22.58
C SER A 335 -3.73 -10.67 22.39
N MET A 336 -2.46 -10.65 21.99
CA MET A 336 -1.69 -11.87 21.72
C MET A 336 -1.19 -12.56 23.01
N GLU A 337 -0.88 -11.80 24.07
CA GLU A 337 -0.36 -12.36 25.32
C GLU A 337 -1.48 -12.82 26.27
N GLN A 338 -2.61 -12.12 26.29
CA GLN A 338 -3.73 -12.43 27.19
C GLN A 338 -4.71 -13.46 26.61
N ASN A 339 -4.69 -13.64 25.30
CA ASN A 339 -5.55 -14.63 24.64
C ASN A 339 -4.72 -15.54 23.71
N PRO A 340 -3.95 -16.51 24.28
CA PRO A 340 -3.14 -17.44 23.48
C PRO A 340 -3.97 -18.30 22.51
N ALA A 341 -5.27 -18.49 22.80
CA ALA A 341 -6.22 -19.23 21.97
C ALA A 341 -6.95 -18.32 20.95
N ASP A 342 -6.42 -17.14 20.64
CA ASP A 342 -6.99 -16.32 19.57
C ASP A 342 -6.95 -17.08 18.24
N ARG A 343 -8.14 -17.35 17.68
CA ARG A 343 -8.30 -18.11 16.43
C ARG A 343 -7.45 -17.56 15.28
N ARG A 344 -7.17 -16.26 15.28
CA ARG A 344 -6.33 -15.62 14.27
C ARG A 344 -4.91 -16.19 14.28
N ARG A 345 -4.36 -16.44 15.47
CA ARG A 345 -3.03 -17.05 15.64
C ARG A 345 -3.01 -18.51 15.22
N GLU A 346 -4.11 -19.23 15.41
CA GLU A 346 -4.23 -20.63 14.97
C GLU A 346 -4.23 -20.78 13.45
N ILE A 347 -4.82 -19.81 12.74
CA ILE A 347 -4.95 -19.86 11.27
C ILE A 347 -3.64 -19.52 10.57
N VAL A 348 -2.92 -18.48 11.03
CA VAL A 348 -1.65 -18.04 10.43
C VAL A 348 -0.66 -17.59 11.52
N PRO A 349 -0.11 -18.56 12.29
CA PRO A 349 0.71 -18.24 13.47
C PRO A 349 1.90 -17.32 13.15
N GLU A 350 2.62 -17.58 12.06
CA GLU A 350 3.82 -16.84 11.66
C GLU A 350 3.54 -15.34 11.39
N VAL A 351 2.36 -15.02 10.85
CA VAL A 351 1.95 -13.64 10.55
C VAL A 351 1.73 -12.88 11.85
N TYR A 352 1.00 -13.48 12.80
CA TYR A 352 0.69 -12.82 14.09
C TYR A 352 1.89 -12.81 15.05
N ASP A 353 2.75 -13.82 15.04
CA ASP A 353 4.01 -13.79 15.80
C ASP A 353 4.96 -12.69 15.28
N SER A 354 4.98 -12.49 13.97
CA SER A 354 5.72 -11.38 13.36
C SER A 354 5.10 -10.03 13.73
N ALA A 355 3.78 -9.90 13.75
CA ALA A 355 3.08 -8.69 14.17
C ALA A 355 3.35 -8.36 15.65
N LEU A 356 3.30 -9.36 16.53
CA LEU A 356 3.63 -9.21 17.95
C LEU A 356 5.08 -8.75 18.14
N ARG A 357 6.03 -9.34 17.39
CA ARG A 357 7.43 -8.93 17.44
C ARG A 357 7.60 -7.46 17.04
N ARG A 358 6.93 -7.00 15.97
CA ARG A 358 6.94 -5.60 15.53
C ARG A 358 6.34 -4.66 16.58
N ALA A 359 5.20 -5.02 17.14
CA ALA A 359 4.56 -4.23 18.19
C ALA A 359 5.47 -4.10 19.42
N LYS A 360 6.08 -5.19 19.89
CA LYS A 360 7.07 -5.17 20.98
C LYS A 360 8.26 -4.29 20.62
N ARG A 361 8.79 -4.43 19.42
CA ARG A 361 9.91 -3.61 18.93
C ARG A 361 9.60 -2.12 18.95
N PHE A 362 8.41 -1.71 18.53
CA PHE A 362 7.96 -0.33 18.62
C PHE A 362 7.89 0.14 20.08
N LEU A 363 7.35 -0.70 20.97
CA LEU A 363 7.26 -0.41 22.41
C LEU A 363 8.63 -0.32 23.10
N ASP A 364 9.67 -0.98 22.59
CA ASP A 364 11.06 -0.82 23.11
C ASP A 364 11.53 0.63 22.96
N TYR A 365 11.20 1.30 21.84
CA TYR A 365 11.50 2.72 21.64
C TYR A 365 10.71 3.61 22.61
N PHE A 366 9.43 3.31 22.82
CA PHE A 366 8.61 4.00 23.81
C PHE A 366 9.19 3.89 25.21
N HIS A 367 9.53 2.68 25.65
CA HIS A 367 10.10 2.46 26.98
C HIS A 367 11.47 3.11 27.13
N ALA A 368 12.33 3.03 26.11
CA ALA A 368 13.64 3.67 26.14
C ALA A 368 13.52 5.20 26.31
N ALA A 369 12.63 5.84 25.54
CA ALA A 369 12.38 7.28 25.68
C ALA A 369 11.91 7.66 27.08
N ASN A 370 10.87 7.00 27.60
CA ASN A 370 10.30 7.34 28.92
C ASN A 370 11.26 7.07 30.09
N LEU A 371 12.18 6.13 29.94
CA LEU A 371 13.20 5.82 30.96
C LEU A 371 14.51 6.59 30.79
N GLY A 372 14.59 7.50 29.81
CA GLY A 372 15.83 8.22 29.47
C GLY A 372 16.97 7.30 29.06
N LYS A 373 16.66 6.11 28.53
CA LYS A 373 17.66 5.16 28.03
C LYS A 373 18.07 5.49 26.60
N PRO A 374 19.26 5.04 26.15
CA PRO A 374 19.66 5.19 24.75
C PRO A 374 18.62 4.57 23.79
N GLN A 375 18.49 5.19 22.62
CA GLN A 375 17.65 4.67 21.54
C GLN A 375 18.08 3.25 21.16
N PRO A 376 17.14 2.30 20.97
CA PRO A 376 17.45 0.98 20.46
C PRO A 376 18.17 1.03 19.12
N PHE A 377 19.11 0.11 18.88
CA PHE A 377 19.81 0.02 17.59
C PHE A 377 18.82 -0.35 16.46
N PRO A 378 18.93 0.29 15.29
CA PRO A 378 18.07 -0.04 14.15
C PRO A 378 18.36 -1.45 13.64
N ILE A 379 17.30 -2.15 13.21
CA ILE A 379 17.41 -3.51 12.65
C ILE A 379 17.87 -3.44 11.19
N ASP A 380 17.38 -2.44 10.45
CA ASP A 380 17.66 -2.24 9.03
C ASP A 380 18.11 -0.82 8.73
N THR A 381 18.92 -0.67 7.69
CA THR A 381 19.52 0.60 7.26
C THR A 381 18.87 1.19 6.03
N ALA A 382 17.60 0.89 5.78
CA ALA A 382 16.85 1.53 4.70
C ALA A 382 16.89 3.07 4.85
N PRO A 383 17.01 3.82 3.74
CA PRO A 383 17.09 5.28 3.79
C PRO A 383 15.90 5.88 4.52
N PRO A 384 16.08 6.63 5.60
CA PRO A 384 14.96 7.23 6.35
C PRO A 384 14.19 8.24 5.51
N GLU A 385 14.81 8.84 4.52
CA GLU A 385 14.18 9.77 3.57
C GLU A 385 13.07 9.08 2.76
N MET A 386 13.23 7.80 2.42
CA MET A 386 12.18 7.04 1.74
C MET A 386 10.88 7.04 2.55
N TYR A 387 10.99 6.75 3.85
CA TYR A 387 9.83 6.69 4.75
C TYR A 387 9.28 8.07 5.12
N ALA A 388 10.17 9.05 5.27
CA ALA A 388 9.76 10.39 5.64
C ALA A 388 9.03 11.14 4.52
N TRP A 389 9.39 10.89 3.25
CA TRP A 389 8.95 11.71 2.13
C TRP A 389 8.03 11.00 1.14
N PHE A 390 8.16 9.69 0.98
CA PHE A 390 7.56 9.00 -0.16
C PHE A 390 6.68 7.80 0.20
N VAL A 391 6.98 7.07 1.28
CA VAL A 391 6.20 5.89 1.68
C VAL A 391 5.02 6.32 2.52
N HIS A 392 3.82 6.16 1.98
CA HIS A 392 2.57 6.48 2.65
C HIS A 392 2.08 5.30 3.49
N ASP A 393 1.32 5.66 4.51
CA ASP A 393 0.62 4.74 5.40
C ASP A 393 -0.79 5.24 5.64
N LEU A 394 -1.73 4.71 4.90
CA LEU A 394 -3.10 5.20 4.89
C LEU A 394 -3.92 4.78 6.11
N GLN A 395 -3.42 3.86 6.95
CA GLN A 395 -4.07 3.59 8.24
C GLN A 395 -3.89 4.74 9.25
N THR A 396 -2.82 5.53 9.10
CA THR A 396 -2.56 6.66 10.00
C THR A 396 -3.27 7.95 9.58
N VAL A 397 -3.87 7.99 8.39
CA VAL A 397 -4.55 9.17 7.84
C VAL A 397 -5.99 9.26 8.30
N ASP A 398 -6.65 8.14 8.54
CA ASP A 398 -8.06 8.12 8.93
C ASP A 398 -8.22 8.49 10.41
N LYS A 399 -8.22 9.81 10.67
CA LYS A 399 -8.25 10.41 12.01
C LYS A 399 -9.51 10.10 12.83
N GLY A 400 -10.53 9.46 12.24
CA GLY A 400 -11.81 9.19 12.90
C GLY A 400 -11.89 7.85 13.62
N ALA A 401 -11.15 6.84 13.17
CA ALA A 401 -11.27 5.45 13.67
C ALA A 401 -10.13 5.01 14.59
N GLY A 402 -9.07 5.79 14.72
CA GLY A 402 -7.81 5.38 15.37
C GLY A 402 -7.08 4.30 14.57
N ILE A 403 -5.84 4.01 14.94
CA ILE A 403 -5.04 2.99 14.30
C ILE A 403 -5.42 1.61 14.86
N SER A 404 -5.72 0.67 13.96
CA SER A 404 -6.01 -0.71 14.35
C SER A 404 -4.76 -1.45 14.85
N GLN A 405 -4.96 -2.43 15.75
CA GLN A 405 -3.91 -3.36 16.14
C GLN A 405 -3.31 -4.12 14.94
N ASP A 406 -4.10 -4.30 13.86
CA ASP A 406 -3.65 -4.98 12.64
C ASP A 406 -2.65 -4.14 11.80
N PHE A 407 -2.37 -2.91 12.22
CA PHE A 407 -1.31 -2.08 11.66
C PHE A 407 0.06 -2.78 11.60
N PHE A 408 0.31 -3.67 12.56
CA PHE A 408 1.54 -4.47 12.63
C PHE A 408 1.46 -5.77 11.84
N VAL A 409 0.32 -6.09 11.24
CA VAL A 409 0.08 -7.34 10.50
C VAL A 409 0.36 -7.11 9.02
N ILE A 410 1.06 -8.03 8.36
CA ILE A 410 1.10 -8.06 6.91
C ILE A 410 -0.23 -8.59 6.37
N ARG A 411 -0.66 -8.08 5.22
CA ARG A 411 -1.85 -8.60 4.54
C ARG A 411 -1.60 -10.04 4.06
N SER A 412 -2.67 -10.83 3.94
CA SER A 412 -2.56 -12.19 3.38
C SER A 412 -2.17 -12.14 1.90
N MET A 413 -1.39 -13.14 1.48
CA MET A 413 -0.99 -13.36 0.10
C MET A 413 -1.62 -14.65 -0.38
N GLU A 414 -2.72 -14.54 -1.11
CA GLU A 414 -3.38 -15.71 -1.66
C GLU A 414 -2.69 -16.14 -2.96
N MET A 415 -2.21 -17.37 -2.96
CA MET A 415 -1.80 -18.04 -4.19
C MET A 415 -3.03 -18.69 -4.81
N PRO A 416 -3.27 -18.50 -6.12
CA PRO A 416 -4.27 -19.30 -6.81
C PRO A 416 -3.90 -20.79 -6.70
N GLU A 417 -4.90 -21.62 -6.47
CA GLU A 417 -4.72 -23.05 -6.59
C GLU A 417 -4.29 -23.42 -8.01
N ALA A 418 -3.36 -24.36 -8.13
CA ALA A 418 -2.78 -24.78 -9.41
C ALA A 418 -3.79 -25.54 -10.29
#